data_24008e5b9f90e2ba0815d44b2d054a1b
#
_entry.id   24008e5b9f90e2ba0815d44b2d054a1b
#
_cell.length_a   1.000
_cell.length_b   1.000
_cell.length_c   1.000
_cell.angle_alpha   90.00
_cell.angle_beta   90.00
_cell.angle_gamma   90.00
#
_symmetry.space_group_name_H-M   'P 1'
#
loop_
_entity.id
_entity.type
_entity.pdbx_description
1 polymer ?
#
loop_
_entity_poly.entity_id
_entity_poly.type
_entity_poly.pdbx_seq_one_letter_code
_entity_poly.pdbx_strand_id
1 'polypeptide(L)'
;LIRQNDATVRFEQDTPVYVWGDEFKTEEVFMNYFSNALNHLDGERIVDIKLTQESKTVRVSVFNTGIPVPEDSLPHLWEKFYKVDKARTREYGGSGVGLSIVKAIQESMNQKYGVVNYENGVEFWFELEKVTDR
;
A
#
# COMPACT_ATOMS: atom_id res chain seq x y z
N LEU A 1 -16.42 -0.82 -9.29
CA LEU A 1 -16.31 0.26 -8.30
C LEU A 1 -16.92 -0.15 -6.98
N ILE A 2 -16.20 0.07 -5.93
CA ILE A 2 -16.66 -0.17 -4.56
C ILE A 2 -16.63 1.16 -3.83
N ARG A 3 -17.70 1.43 -3.09
CA ARG A 3 -17.77 2.63 -2.28
C ARG A 3 -17.81 2.25 -0.80
N GLN A 4 -16.92 2.87 -0.03
CA GLN A 4 -16.87 2.65 1.41
C GLN A 4 -16.38 3.94 2.06
N ASN A 5 -17.11 4.43 3.08
CA ASN A 5 -16.77 5.69 3.76
C ASN A 5 -16.63 6.86 2.78
N ASP A 6 -17.53 6.92 1.80
CA ASP A 6 -17.48 7.90 0.71
C ASP A 6 -16.25 7.78 -0.18
N ALA A 7 -15.55 6.67 -0.09
CA ALA A 7 -14.40 6.40 -0.94
C ALA A 7 -14.86 5.69 -2.21
N THR A 8 -14.19 6.00 -3.32
CA THR A 8 -14.34 5.25 -4.56
C THR A 8 -13.09 4.40 -4.73
N VAL A 9 -13.26 3.08 -4.78
CA VAL A 9 -12.15 2.16 -4.97
C VAL A 9 -12.16 1.68 -6.41
N ARG A 10 -11.03 1.82 -7.09
CA ARG A 10 -10.86 1.38 -8.48
C ARG A 10 -9.87 0.24 -8.53
N PHE A 11 -10.24 -0.80 -9.24
CA PHE A 11 -9.35 -1.93 -9.51
C PHE A 11 -9.81 -2.59 -10.81
N GLU A 12 -8.94 -2.59 -11.80
CA GLU A 12 -9.22 -3.20 -13.08
C GLU A 12 -8.16 -4.25 -13.39
N GLN A 13 -8.58 -5.51 -13.48
CA GLN A 13 -7.68 -6.62 -13.80
C GLN A 13 -8.50 -7.71 -14.47
N ASP A 14 -8.27 -7.92 -15.76
CA ASP A 14 -9.08 -8.83 -16.57
C ASP A 14 -8.73 -10.30 -16.36
N THR A 15 -7.46 -10.57 -16.10
CA THR A 15 -7.01 -11.95 -15.96
C THR A 15 -6.26 -12.13 -14.64
N PRO A 16 -6.34 -13.33 -14.04
CA PRO A 16 -5.58 -13.60 -12.84
C PRO A 16 -4.08 -13.52 -13.09
N VAL A 17 -3.36 -13.06 -12.08
CA VAL A 17 -1.91 -13.04 -12.08
C VAL A 17 -1.44 -13.95 -10.95
N TYR A 18 -0.49 -14.83 -11.26
CA TYR A 18 -0.01 -15.83 -10.31
C TYR A 18 1.36 -15.45 -9.78
N VAL A 19 1.51 -15.49 -8.47
CA VAL A 19 2.73 -15.11 -7.79
C VAL A 19 3.10 -16.14 -6.75
N TRP A 20 4.37 -16.14 -6.36
CA TRP A 20 4.87 -16.94 -5.24
C TRP A 20 4.85 -16.09 -3.97
N GLY A 21 4.37 -16.66 -2.88
CA GLY A 21 4.36 -15.96 -1.60
C GLY A 21 3.47 -16.69 -0.61
N ASP A 22 3.60 -16.28 0.64
CA ASP A 22 2.70 -16.76 1.70
C ASP A 22 1.38 -16.02 1.56
N GLU A 23 0.30 -16.78 1.39
CA GLU A 23 -1.03 -16.20 1.16
C GLU A 23 -1.46 -15.27 2.29
N PHE A 24 -1.27 -15.68 3.53
CA PHE A 24 -1.72 -14.89 4.68
C PHE A 24 -0.86 -13.64 4.87
N LYS A 25 0.43 -13.75 4.69
CA LYS A 25 1.33 -12.61 4.81
C LYS A 25 1.12 -11.61 3.68
N THR A 26 0.90 -12.09 2.47
CA THR A 26 0.62 -11.23 1.32
C THR A 26 -0.67 -10.46 1.53
N GLU A 27 -1.71 -11.14 2.02
CA GLU A 27 -2.97 -10.50 2.35
C GLU A 27 -2.77 -9.43 3.43
N GLU A 28 -1.95 -9.71 4.42
CA GLU A 28 -1.67 -8.76 5.49
C GLU A 28 -0.99 -7.50 4.97
N VAL A 29 -0.03 -7.64 4.05
CA VAL A 29 0.62 -6.49 3.40
C VAL A 29 -0.41 -5.64 2.66
N PHE A 30 -1.22 -6.29 1.83
CA PHE A 30 -2.23 -5.58 1.05
C PHE A 30 -3.22 -4.86 1.97
N MET A 31 -3.71 -5.53 2.99
CA MET A 31 -4.70 -4.92 3.91
C MET A 31 -4.12 -3.77 4.70
N ASN A 32 -2.84 -3.84 5.07
CA ASN A 32 -2.19 -2.71 5.71
C ASN A 32 -2.13 -1.49 4.79
N TYR A 33 -1.78 -1.71 3.52
CA TYR A 33 -1.76 -0.63 2.54
C TYR A 33 -3.16 -0.08 2.27
N PHE A 34 -4.12 -0.98 2.13
CA PHE A 34 -5.50 -0.57 1.82
C PHE A 34 -6.12 0.22 2.98
N SER A 35 -5.96 -0.26 4.22
CA SER A 35 -6.43 0.45 5.40
C SER A 35 -5.77 1.82 5.53
N ASN A 36 -4.46 1.86 5.29
CA ASN A 36 -3.71 3.12 5.32
C ASN A 36 -4.27 4.10 4.28
N ALA A 37 -4.55 3.61 3.08
CA ALA A 37 -5.11 4.44 2.01
C ALA A 37 -6.48 5.01 2.42
N LEU A 38 -7.35 4.18 2.97
CA LEU A 38 -8.67 4.63 3.40
C LEU A 38 -8.58 5.66 4.52
N ASN A 39 -7.63 5.49 5.43
CA ASN A 39 -7.47 6.40 6.56
C ASN A 39 -6.89 7.76 6.16
N HIS A 40 -6.20 7.82 5.03
CA HIS A 40 -5.54 9.04 4.56
C HIS A 40 -6.24 9.68 3.36
N LEU A 41 -7.43 9.20 3.02
CA LEU A 41 -8.18 9.77 1.91
C LEU A 41 -8.54 11.23 2.13
N ASP A 42 -8.38 12.03 1.08
CA ASP A 42 -8.80 13.42 1.05
C ASP A 42 -9.02 13.83 -0.40
N GLY A 43 -9.59 15.01 -0.61
CA GLY A 43 -9.85 15.50 -1.96
C GLY A 43 -10.94 14.70 -2.64
N GLU A 44 -10.62 14.10 -3.79
CA GLU A 44 -11.57 13.32 -4.58
C GLU A 44 -11.95 11.98 -3.94
N ARG A 45 -11.21 11.56 -2.92
CA ARG A 45 -11.46 10.36 -2.14
C ARG A 45 -11.45 9.09 -3.01
N ILE A 46 -10.41 8.95 -3.80
CA ILE A 46 -10.22 7.80 -4.68
C ILE A 46 -9.07 6.94 -4.18
N VAL A 47 -9.30 5.62 -4.12
CA VAL A 47 -8.25 4.62 -3.95
C VAL A 47 -8.14 3.86 -5.26
N ASP A 48 -6.94 3.80 -5.81
CA ASP A 48 -6.69 3.16 -7.10
C ASP A 48 -5.67 2.04 -6.90
N ILE A 49 -6.10 0.82 -7.19
CA ILE A 49 -5.28 -0.39 -7.02
C ILE A 49 -4.83 -0.87 -8.39
N LYS A 50 -3.54 -1.11 -8.57
CA LYS A 50 -2.99 -1.57 -9.84
C LYS A 50 -2.06 -2.73 -9.65
N LEU A 51 -2.07 -3.62 -10.64
CA LEU A 51 -1.08 -4.69 -10.77
C LEU A 51 -0.24 -4.40 -12.00
N THR A 52 1.07 -4.32 -11.83
CA THR A 52 2.00 -4.11 -12.94
C THR A 52 2.89 -5.33 -13.05
N GLN A 53 2.82 -6.01 -14.21
CA GLN A 53 3.61 -7.21 -14.45
C GLN A 53 4.91 -6.85 -15.11
N GLU A 54 6.01 -7.37 -14.56
CA GLU A 54 7.32 -7.29 -15.17
C GLU A 54 7.79 -8.70 -15.48
N SER A 55 9.03 -8.85 -15.97
CA SER A 55 9.48 -10.18 -16.41
C SER A 55 9.52 -11.19 -15.26
N LYS A 56 9.92 -10.76 -14.06
CA LYS A 56 10.13 -11.66 -12.92
C LYS A 56 9.30 -11.31 -11.70
N THR A 57 8.67 -10.15 -11.71
CA THR A 57 7.92 -9.67 -10.53
C THR A 57 6.57 -9.13 -10.94
N VAL A 58 5.66 -9.09 -9.97
CA VAL A 58 4.41 -8.36 -10.09
C VAL A 58 4.42 -7.30 -9.00
N ARG A 59 4.18 -6.06 -9.38
CA ARG A 59 4.07 -4.96 -8.44
C ARG A 59 2.60 -4.68 -8.18
N VAL A 60 2.25 -4.68 -6.91
CA VAL A 60 0.91 -4.29 -6.45
C VAL A 60 1.03 -2.88 -5.89
N SER A 61 0.24 -1.95 -6.40
CA SER A 61 0.27 -0.58 -5.90
C SER A 61 -1.11 -0.16 -5.42
N VAL A 62 -1.12 0.63 -4.36
CA VAL A 62 -2.33 1.19 -3.77
C VAL A 62 -2.12 2.69 -3.66
N PHE A 63 -2.80 3.43 -4.52
CA PHE A 63 -2.75 4.89 -4.54
C PHE A 63 -3.98 5.45 -3.85
N ASN A 64 -3.82 6.49 -3.05
CA ASN A 64 -4.96 7.24 -2.56
C ASN A 64 -4.78 8.73 -2.83
N THR A 65 -5.87 9.38 -3.20
CA THR A 65 -5.88 10.84 -3.24
C THR A 65 -5.78 11.37 -1.81
N GLY A 66 -5.08 12.48 -1.65
CA GLY A 66 -4.90 13.08 -0.36
C GLY A 66 -3.64 13.93 -0.31
N ILE A 67 -3.24 14.29 0.90
CA ILE A 67 -2.05 15.08 1.12
C ILE A 67 -0.83 14.16 1.01
N PRO A 68 0.15 14.49 0.15
CA PRO A 68 1.37 13.69 0.08
C PRO A 68 2.10 13.64 1.41
N VAL A 69 2.89 12.58 1.59
CA VAL A 69 3.70 12.42 2.79
C VAL A 69 4.80 13.49 2.79
N PRO A 70 5.01 14.21 3.91
CA PRO A 70 6.14 15.15 4.00
C PRO A 70 7.45 14.43 3.69
N GLU A 71 8.32 15.08 2.93
CA GLU A 71 9.59 14.46 2.53
C GLU A 71 10.43 13.99 3.73
N ASP A 72 10.42 14.77 4.80
CA ASP A 72 11.16 14.40 6.02
C ASP A 72 10.65 13.12 6.65
N SER A 73 9.38 12.78 6.42
CA SER A 73 8.78 11.60 7.00
C SER A 73 9.01 10.34 6.16
N LEU A 74 9.27 10.49 4.86
CA LEU A 74 9.39 9.34 3.97
C LEU A 74 10.34 8.25 4.47
N PRO A 75 11.58 8.57 4.92
CA PRO A 75 12.48 7.52 5.38
C PRO A 75 12.07 6.87 6.69
N HIS A 76 11.13 7.47 7.42
CA HIS A 76 10.71 6.98 8.73
C HIS A 76 9.40 6.22 8.72
N LEU A 77 8.69 6.19 7.59
CA LEU A 77 7.35 5.59 7.51
C LEU A 77 7.32 4.13 7.95
N TRP A 78 8.41 3.42 7.76
CA TRP A 78 8.50 1.98 8.03
C TRP A 78 8.94 1.67 9.45
N GLU A 79 9.21 2.70 10.24
CA GLU A 79 9.62 2.53 11.64
C GLU A 79 8.39 2.27 12.50
N LYS A 80 8.55 1.35 13.43
CA LYS A 80 7.48 1.01 14.35
C LYS A 80 7.09 2.23 15.19
N PHE A 81 5.80 2.48 15.29
CA PHE A 81 5.22 3.59 16.06
C PHE A 81 5.50 4.99 15.51
N TYR A 82 6.13 5.10 14.33
CA TYR A 82 6.30 6.41 13.72
C TYR A 82 4.96 6.91 13.18
N LYS A 83 4.68 8.18 13.40
CA LYS A 83 3.45 8.82 12.92
C LYS A 83 3.78 10.15 12.31
N VAL A 84 3.26 10.39 11.12
CA VAL A 84 3.50 11.60 10.36
C VAL A 84 2.91 12.83 11.06
N ASP A 85 1.71 12.70 11.59
CA ASP A 85 0.99 13.78 12.27
C ASP A 85 0.40 13.26 13.57
N LYS A 86 1.03 13.60 14.68
CA LYS A 86 0.61 13.13 16.00
C LYS A 86 -0.79 13.62 16.39
N ALA A 87 -1.17 14.79 15.91
CA ALA A 87 -2.48 15.36 16.23
C ALA A 87 -3.60 14.58 15.53
N ARG A 88 -3.32 13.92 14.43
CA ARG A 88 -4.29 13.18 13.65
C ARG A 88 -4.21 11.67 13.86
N THR A 89 -3.42 11.24 14.79
CA THR A 89 -3.18 9.83 15.05
C THR A 89 -4.46 9.03 15.25
N ARG A 90 -5.42 9.58 16.00
CA ARG A 90 -6.67 8.90 16.30
C ARG A 90 -7.54 8.73 15.06
N GLU A 91 -7.51 9.71 14.16
CA GLU A 91 -8.30 9.66 12.94
C GLU A 91 -7.84 8.54 12.02
N TYR A 92 -6.57 8.27 12.04
CA TYR A 92 -6.01 7.21 11.19
C TYR A 92 -6.12 5.84 11.82
N GLY A 93 -6.63 5.77 13.07
CA GLY A 93 -6.91 4.51 13.73
C GLY A 93 -5.74 3.58 13.87
N GLY A 94 -4.54 4.03 13.55
CA GLY A 94 -3.38 3.17 13.52
C GLY A 94 -2.60 3.19 14.80
N SER A 95 -2.09 2.03 15.18
CA SER A 95 -1.13 1.90 16.28
C SER A 95 0.28 2.33 15.87
N GLY A 96 0.48 2.63 14.58
CA GLY A 96 1.79 2.97 14.05
C GLY A 96 2.64 1.76 13.71
N VAL A 97 2.05 0.57 13.66
CA VAL A 97 2.81 -0.65 13.36
C VAL A 97 2.54 -1.22 11.96
N GLY A 98 1.49 -0.75 11.27
CA GLY A 98 1.06 -1.34 9.99
C GLY A 98 2.17 -1.37 8.95
N LEU A 99 2.84 -0.23 8.71
CA LEU A 99 3.89 -0.18 7.69
C LEU A 99 5.15 -0.93 8.14
N SER A 100 5.42 -1.00 9.43
CA SER A 100 6.55 -1.81 9.92
C SER A 100 6.31 -3.30 9.71
N ILE A 101 5.05 -3.73 9.75
CA ILE A 101 4.68 -5.11 9.43
C ILE A 101 4.93 -5.39 7.95
N VAL A 102 4.56 -4.47 7.07
CA VAL A 102 4.85 -4.60 5.64
C VAL A 102 6.34 -4.78 5.41
N LYS A 103 7.16 -3.94 6.02
CA LYS A 103 8.61 -4.04 5.93
C LYS A 103 9.09 -5.43 6.36
N ALA A 104 8.65 -5.89 7.52
CA ALA A 104 9.09 -7.19 8.06
C ALA A 104 8.71 -8.33 7.12
N ILE A 105 7.50 -8.33 6.60
CA ILE A 105 7.02 -9.38 5.71
C ILE A 105 7.79 -9.36 4.39
N GLN A 106 7.89 -8.20 3.75
CA GLN A 106 8.56 -8.09 2.46
C GLN A 106 10.03 -8.46 2.56
N GLU A 107 10.71 -8.02 3.60
CA GLU A 107 12.10 -8.38 3.81
C GLU A 107 12.28 -9.87 4.08
N SER A 108 11.33 -10.49 4.79
CA SER A 108 11.36 -11.94 5.02
C SER A 108 11.24 -12.75 3.75
N MET A 109 10.57 -12.20 2.73
CA MET A 109 10.40 -12.83 1.43
C MET A 109 11.45 -12.38 0.42
N ASN A 110 12.35 -11.50 0.83
CA ASN A 110 13.36 -10.90 -0.04
C ASN A 110 12.73 -10.16 -1.22
N GLN A 111 11.62 -9.47 -0.96
CA GLN A 111 10.89 -8.72 -1.97
C GLN A 111 10.86 -7.23 -1.63
N LYS A 112 10.72 -6.41 -2.67
CA LYS A 112 10.79 -4.96 -2.54
C LYS A 112 9.45 -4.35 -2.16
N TYR A 113 9.51 -3.17 -1.60
CA TYR A 113 8.35 -2.36 -1.21
C TYR A 113 8.77 -0.90 -1.23
N GLY A 114 7.80 0.00 -1.28
CA GLY A 114 8.14 1.41 -1.29
C GLY A 114 6.94 2.32 -1.32
N VAL A 115 7.24 3.61 -1.48
CA VAL A 115 6.26 4.68 -1.47
C VAL A 115 6.65 5.72 -2.53
N VAL A 116 5.65 6.27 -3.20
CA VAL A 116 5.86 7.35 -4.19
C VAL A 116 4.84 8.43 -3.90
N ASN A 117 5.32 9.68 -3.76
CA ASN A 117 4.45 10.83 -3.66
C ASN A 117 4.08 11.35 -5.03
N TYR A 118 2.83 11.78 -5.15
CA TYR A 118 2.35 12.53 -6.31
C TYR A 118 1.76 13.83 -5.83
N GLU A 119 1.53 14.74 -6.74
CA GLU A 119 0.97 16.05 -6.40
C GLU A 119 -0.39 15.94 -5.69
N ASN A 120 -1.18 14.94 -6.08
CA ASN A 120 -2.55 14.77 -5.57
C ASN A 120 -2.72 13.58 -4.65
N GLY A 121 -1.64 12.92 -4.21
CA GLY A 121 -1.77 11.77 -3.33
C GLY A 121 -0.49 10.99 -3.14
N VAL A 122 -0.65 9.77 -2.67
CA VAL A 122 0.49 8.92 -2.34
C VAL A 122 0.19 7.48 -2.77
N GLU A 123 1.21 6.80 -3.28
CA GLU A 123 1.11 5.41 -3.70
C GLU A 123 2.07 4.56 -2.86
N PHE A 124 1.55 3.51 -2.24
CA PHE A 124 2.35 2.49 -1.60
C PHE A 124 2.36 1.26 -2.48
N TRP A 125 3.52 0.61 -2.62
CA TRP A 125 3.63 -0.55 -3.50
C TRP A 125 4.47 -1.65 -2.84
N PHE A 126 4.23 -2.88 -3.29
CA PHE A 126 5.05 -4.02 -2.92
C PHE A 126 5.14 -4.98 -4.11
N GLU A 127 6.19 -5.80 -4.11
CA GLU A 127 6.44 -6.74 -5.19
C GLU A 127 6.42 -8.18 -4.69
N LEU A 128 6.02 -9.06 -5.59
CA LEU A 128 6.06 -10.50 -5.37
C LEU A 128 6.70 -11.15 -6.59
N GLU A 129 7.28 -12.31 -6.38
CA GLU A 129 7.87 -13.08 -7.47
C GLU A 129 6.77 -13.61 -8.38
N LYS A 130 6.92 -13.39 -9.68
CA LYS A 130 5.94 -13.84 -10.66
C LYS A 130 6.16 -15.31 -10.98
N VAL A 131 5.05 -16.05 -11.10
CA VAL A 131 5.11 -17.43 -11.60
C VAL A 131 5.31 -17.36 -13.11
N THR A 132 6.44 -17.87 -13.59
CA THR A 132 6.83 -17.73 -14.99
C THR A 132 6.70 -19.04 -15.81
N ASP A 133 6.56 -20.16 -15.14
CA ASP A 133 6.52 -21.47 -15.79
C ASP A 133 5.13 -22.10 -15.80
N ARG A 134 4.12 -21.25 -16.01
CA ARG A 134 2.75 -21.75 -16.11
C ARG A 134 2.26 -21.83 -17.52
#